data_399618eb91dc68df6347d2716b5162a9
#
_entry.id   399618eb91dc68df6347d2716b5162a9
#
_cell.length_a   1.000
_cell.length_b   1.000
_cell.length_c   1.000
_cell.angle_alpha   90.00
_cell.angle_beta   90.00
_cell.angle_gamma   90.00
#
_symmetry.space_group_name_H-M   'P 1'
#
loop_
_entity.id
_entity.type
_entity.pdbx_description
1 polymer ?
#
loop_
_entity_poly.entity_id
_entity_poly.type
_entity_poly.pdbx_seq_one_letter_code
_entity_poly.pdbx_strand_id
1 'polypeptide(L)'
;MTNYKETRPWGSFENLLDTDYCKVKQIIIKPGQAPSYQYHFKREEVWTVVQGEGELKLDDILYPVVTGQTIHVPVKVKHQITNNSDKDLIFIE
;
A
#
# COMPACT_ATOMS: atom_id res chain seq x y z
N MET A 1 -4.64 17.21 17.02
CA MET A 1 -3.37 17.07 16.29
C MET A 1 -3.65 16.58 14.88
N THR A 2 -3.03 17.19 13.89
CA THR A 2 -3.24 16.82 12.48
C THR A 2 -2.21 15.78 12.08
N ASN A 3 -2.65 14.68 11.48
CA ASN A 3 -1.74 13.70 10.92
C ASN A 3 -1.08 14.25 9.66
N TYR A 4 0.15 13.82 9.39
CA TYR A 4 0.83 14.17 8.15
C TYR A 4 0.17 13.43 6.98
N LYS A 5 -0.20 14.21 5.95
CA LYS A 5 -0.82 13.67 4.75
C LYS A 5 -0.12 14.23 3.52
N GLU A 6 0.12 13.38 2.54
CA GLU A 6 0.79 13.75 1.30
C GLU A 6 0.03 13.26 0.08
N THR A 7 -0.16 14.14 -0.91
CA THR A 7 -0.80 13.80 -2.17
C THR A 7 0.27 13.43 -3.20
N ARG A 8 0.04 12.37 -3.94
CA ARG A 8 0.91 11.86 -4.99
C ARG A 8 0.11 11.71 -6.30
N PRO A 9 0.78 11.61 -7.46
CA PRO A 9 0.06 11.38 -8.73
C PRO A 9 -0.87 10.16 -8.70
N TRP A 10 -0.49 9.12 -7.97
CA TRP A 10 -1.27 7.87 -7.89
C TRP A 10 -2.34 7.89 -6.80
N GLY A 11 -2.35 8.88 -5.92
CA GLY A 11 -3.31 8.93 -4.81
C GLY A 11 -2.78 9.73 -3.64
N SER A 12 -2.81 9.16 -2.43
CA SER A 12 -2.33 9.85 -1.24
C SER A 12 -1.96 8.85 -0.15
N PHE A 13 -1.21 9.34 0.85
CA PHE A 13 -1.02 8.59 2.09
C PHE A 13 -1.10 9.53 3.28
N GLU A 14 -1.47 8.96 4.42
CA GLU A 14 -1.58 9.68 5.68
C GLU A 14 -0.90 8.86 6.78
N ASN A 15 0.00 9.49 7.54
CA ASN A 15 0.62 8.86 8.70
C ASN A 15 -0.37 8.87 9.86
N LEU A 16 -0.77 7.70 10.33
CA LEU A 16 -1.71 7.55 11.45
C LEU A 16 -0.99 7.38 12.78
N LEU A 17 0.15 6.72 12.77
CA LEU A 17 0.99 6.49 13.95
C LEU A 17 2.45 6.43 13.52
N ASP A 18 3.33 7.09 14.26
CA ASP A 18 4.76 7.07 13.98
C ASP A 18 5.50 7.02 15.32
N THR A 19 6.00 5.84 15.66
CA THR A 19 6.70 5.58 16.92
C THR A 19 8.08 4.99 16.64
N ASP A 20 8.86 4.73 17.69
CA ASP A 20 10.17 4.10 17.55
C ASP A 20 10.09 2.66 17.06
N TYR A 21 8.95 1.99 17.27
CA TYR A 21 8.80 0.56 16.96
C TYR A 21 7.90 0.29 15.76
N CYS A 22 7.10 1.26 15.31
CA CYS A 22 6.28 1.05 14.12
C CYS A 22 5.81 2.35 13.49
N LYS A 23 5.44 2.26 12.22
CA LYS A 23 4.77 3.34 11.50
C LYS A 23 3.52 2.76 10.85
N VAL A 24 2.39 3.45 11.04
CA VAL A 24 1.11 3.03 10.47
C VAL A 24 0.63 4.13 9.53
N LYS A 25 0.29 3.74 8.29
CA LYS A 25 -0.20 4.67 7.26
C LYS A 25 -1.50 4.18 6.67
N GLN A 26 -2.34 5.12 6.25
CA GLN A 26 -3.44 4.84 5.36
C GLN A 26 -3.05 5.25 3.95
N ILE A 27 -3.17 4.35 3.00
CA ILE A 27 -2.81 4.57 1.60
C ILE A 27 -4.06 4.49 0.74
N ILE A 28 -4.23 5.49 -0.13
CA ILE A 28 -5.34 5.53 -1.09
C ILE A 28 -4.75 5.56 -2.49
N ILE A 29 -5.11 4.59 -3.32
CA ILE A 29 -4.68 4.53 -4.71
C ILE A 29 -5.89 4.74 -5.61
N LYS A 30 -5.80 5.76 -6.46
CA LYS A 30 -6.88 6.12 -7.39
C LYS A 30 -7.06 5.05 -8.47
N PRO A 31 -8.25 4.96 -9.06
CA PRO A 31 -8.49 4.02 -10.15
C PRO A 31 -7.45 4.12 -11.27
N GLY A 32 -6.94 2.98 -11.71
CA GLY A 32 -5.99 2.89 -12.80
C GLY A 32 -4.55 3.28 -12.45
N GLN A 33 -4.25 3.58 -11.19
CA GLN A 33 -2.95 4.06 -10.78
C GLN A 33 -2.17 3.04 -9.96
N ALA A 34 -0.86 3.29 -9.83
CA ALA A 34 0.03 2.49 -9.01
C ALA A 34 1.21 3.36 -8.55
N PRO A 35 1.69 3.19 -7.31
CA PRO A 35 3.01 3.69 -6.89
C PRO A 35 4.11 2.95 -7.66
N SER A 36 5.35 3.41 -7.51
CA SER A 36 6.48 2.76 -8.18
C SER A 36 6.71 1.33 -7.69
N TYR A 37 7.32 0.52 -8.55
CA TYR A 37 7.78 -0.82 -8.21
C TYR A 37 9.09 -0.68 -7.42
N GLN A 38 9.09 -1.08 -6.14
CA GLN A 38 10.19 -0.76 -5.24
C GLN A 38 10.41 -1.85 -4.19
N TYR A 39 11.55 -1.76 -3.48
CA TYR A 39 11.86 -2.65 -2.36
C TYR A 39 12.60 -1.87 -1.29
N HIS A 40 12.62 -2.42 -0.07
CA HIS A 40 13.28 -1.83 1.10
C HIS A 40 14.26 -2.81 1.71
N PHE A 41 15.41 -2.31 2.16
CA PHE A 41 16.47 -3.15 2.73
C PHE A 41 16.29 -3.45 4.21
N LYS A 42 15.63 -2.57 4.95
CA LYS A 42 15.62 -2.61 6.42
C LYS A 42 14.26 -2.72 7.07
N ARG A 43 13.20 -2.74 6.26
CA ARG A 43 11.85 -2.81 6.83
C ARG A 43 11.00 -3.81 6.06
N GLU A 44 10.09 -4.43 6.79
CA GLU A 44 9.02 -5.22 6.22
C GLU A 44 7.72 -4.46 6.43
N GLU A 45 6.70 -4.83 5.68
CA GLU A 45 5.40 -4.19 5.74
C GLU A 45 4.30 -5.24 5.87
N VAL A 46 3.24 -4.88 6.59
CA VAL A 46 2.01 -5.67 6.64
C VAL A 46 0.88 -4.76 6.20
N TRP A 47 0.15 -5.16 5.18
CA TRP A 47 -0.94 -4.38 4.62
C TRP A 47 -2.27 -5.07 4.87
N THR A 48 -3.29 -4.28 5.24
CA THR A 48 -4.67 -4.75 5.33
C THR A 48 -5.52 -3.94 4.39
N VAL A 49 -6.16 -4.61 3.44
CA VAL A 49 -7.03 -3.96 2.45
C VAL A 49 -8.38 -3.71 3.08
N VAL A 50 -8.76 -2.44 3.20
CA VAL A 50 -10.02 -2.05 3.86
C VAL A 50 -11.12 -1.66 2.88
N GLN A 51 -10.74 -1.32 1.64
CA GLN A 51 -11.71 -0.98 0.59
C GLN A 51 -11.11 -1.22 -0.79
N GLY A 52 -11.92 -1.78 -1.69
CA GLY A 52 -11.55 -1.91 -3.10
C GLY A 52 -10.84 -3.21 -3.42
N GLU A 53 -10.30 -3.24 -4.63
CA GLU A 53 -9.58 -4.40 -5.17
C GLU A 53 -8.48 -3.94 -6.10
N GLY A 54 -7.51 -4.79 -6.36
CA GLY A 54 -6.39 -4.47 -7.22
C GLY A 54 -5.53 -5.67 -7.52
N GLU A 55 -4.27 -5.38 -7.89
CA GLU A 55 -3.29 -6.41 -8.22
C GLU A 55 -1.96 -6.08 -7.56
N LEU A 56 -1.40 -7.05 -6.88
CA LEU A 56 -0.10 -6.94 -6.21
C LEU A 56 0.95 -7.69 -7.02
N LYS A 57 2.06 -7.01 -7.30
CA LYS A 57 3.26 -7.63 -7.87
C LYS A 57 4.30 -7.79 -6.77
N LEU A 58 4.71 -9.03 -6.50
CA LEU A 58 5.79 -9.37 -5.59
C LEU A 58 6.85 -10.15 -6.36
N ASP A 59 8.07 -9.59 -6.47
CA ASP A 59 9.17 -10.21 -7.22
C ASP A 59 8.72 -10.77 -8.58
N ASP A 60 8.02 -9.90 -9.35
CA ASP A 60 7.52 -10.17 -10.70
C ASP A 60 6.37 -11.17 -10.79
N ILE A 61 5.83 -11.63 -9.64
CA ILE A 61 4.66 -12.52 -9.61
C ILE A 61 3.43 -11.70 -9.24
N LEU A 62 2.32 -11.91 -9.97
CA LEU A 62 1.08 -11.16 -9.80
C LEU A 62 0.07 -11.93 -8.95
N TYR A 63 -0.56 -11.22 -8.01
CA TYR A 63 -1.57 -11.75 -7.11
C TYR A 63 -2.79 -10.82 -7.08
N PRO A 64 -4.01 -11.35 -7.10
CA PRO A 64 -5.20 -10.51 -6.90
C PRO A 64 -5.27 -10.04 -5.45
N VAL A 65 -5.81 -8.83 -5.26
CA VAL A 65 -5.96 -8.21 -3.95
C VAL A 65 -7.41 -7.81 -3.78
N VAL A 66 -8.01 -8.19 -2.66
CA VAL A 66 -9.41 -7.88 -2.34
C VAL A 66 -9.57 -7.38 -0.92
N THR A 67 -10.68 -6.70 -0.66
CA THR A 67 -11.03 -6.18 0.67
C THR A 67 -10.99 -7.29 1.73
N GLY A 68 -10.41 -6.98 2.88
CA GLY A 68 -10.27 -7.91 4.00
C GLY A 68 -9.00 -8.73 3.99
N GLN A 69 -8.24 -8.66 2.91
CA GLN A 69 -6.98 -9.42 2.80
C GLN A 69 -5.86 -8.74 3.55
N THR A 70 -5.03 -9.54 4.23
CA THR A 70 -3.79 -9.10 4.85
C THR A 70 -2.61 -9.64 4.05
N ILE A 71 -1.65 -8.77 3.76
CA ILE A 71 -0.49 -9.07 2.92
C ILE A 71 0.77 -8.77 3.70
N HIS A 72 1.71 -9.72 3.72
CA HIS A 72 3.04 -9.50 4.29
C HIS A 72 4.04 -9.25 3.15
N VAL A 73 4.73 -8.10 3.21
CA VAL A 73 5.77 -7.74 2.25
C VAL A 73 7.12 -7.80 2.96
N PRO A 74 7.91 -8.85 2.73
CA PRO A 74 9.21 -9.01 3.40
C PRO A 74 10.22 -7.95 2.95
N VAL A 75 11.29 -7.78 3.74
CA VAL A 75 12.42 -6.95 3.32
C VAL A 75 13.00 -7.48 2.01
N LYS A 76 13.53 -6.58 1.19
CA LYS A 76 14.21 -6.90 -0.08
C LYS A 76 13.33 -7.53 -1.16
N VAL A 77 12.02 -7.63 -0.94
CA VAL A 77 11.09 -8.13 -1.96
C VAL A 77 10.54 -6.93 -2.73
N LYS A 78 10.71 -6.93 -4.04
CA LYS A 78 10.13 -5.88 -4.88
C LYS A 78 8.61 -5.99 -4.89
N HIS A 79 7.94 -4.86 -4.71
CA HIS A 79 6.49 -4.83 -4.63
C HIS A 79 5.90 -3.62 -5.33
N GLN A 80 4.74 -3.81 -5.90
CA GLN A 80 3.93 -2.75 -6.49
C GLN A 80 2.47 -3.15 -6.42
N ILE A 81 1.63 -2.26 -5.89
CA ILE A 81 0.19 -2.49 -5.87
C ILE A 81 -0.46 -1.57 -6.89
N THR A 82 -1.30 -2.15 -7.75
CA THR A 82 -2.00 -1.43 -8.81
C THR A 82 -3.49 -1.49 -8.54
N ASN A 83 -4.13 -0.34 -8.63
CA ASN A 83 -5.59 -0.28 -8.59
C ASN A 83 -6.11 -0.43 -10.03
N ASN A 84 -6.52 -1.62 -10.41
CA ASN A 84 -7.06 -1.91 -11.72
C ASN A 84 -8.60 -1.90 -11.74
N SER A 85 -9.22 -1.26 -10.75
CA SER A 85 -10.67 -1.13 -10.63
C SER A 85 -11.12 0.30 -10.90
N ASP A 86 -12.42 0.56 -10.79
CA ASP A 86 -13.03 1.88 -10.99
C ASP A 86 -13.31 2.63 -9.68
N LYS A 87 -12.87 2.11 -8.56
CA LYS A 87 -13.02 2.72 -7.22
C LYS A 87 -11.67 2.85 -6.54
N ASP A 88 -11.60 3.73 -5.55
CA ASP A 88 -10.38 3.86 -4.75
C ASP A 88 -10.02 2.55 -4.05
N LEU A 89 -8.74 2.22 -4.07
CA LEU A 89 -8.17 1.11 -3.30
C LEU A 89 -7.55 1.71 -2.05
N ILE A 90 -7.99 1.25 -0.88
CA ILE A 90 -7.52 1.78 0.41
C ILE A 90 -6.98 0.63 1.24
N PHE A 91 -5.77 0.80 1.76
CA PHE A 91 -5.18 -0.18 2.66
C PHE A 91 -4.39 0.49 3.77
N ILE A 92 -4.28 -0.21 4.87
CA ILE A 92 -3.48 0.19 6.03
C ILE A 92 -2.16 -0.55 5.97
N GLU A 93 -1.10 0.20 6.09
CA GLU A 93 0.27 -0.31 6.00
C GLU A 93 1.02 -0.07 7.29
#